data_cdc67a793d187ae5e906653e1206579f
#
_entry.id   cdc67a793d187ae5e906653e1206579f
#
_cell.length_a   1.000
_cell.length_b   1.000
_cell.length_c   1.000
_cell.angle_alpha   90.00
_cell.angle_beta   90.00
_cell.angle_gamma   90.00
#
_symmetry.space_group_name_H-M   'P 1'
#
loop_
_entity.id
_entity.type
_entity.pdbx_description
1 polymer ?
#
loop_
_entity_poly.entity_id
_entity_poly.type
_entity_poly.pdbx_seq_one_letter_code
_entity_poly.pdbx_strand_id
1 'polypeptide(L)'
;MKFRIEEDSLGKVRVPRNALWGAQTQRAIDNFPISGISMNFPFTNTFIAMLGYVKDAAARANKNLKLLEAKKQKVISRAAKEVWTNKHGKEFPIDVFQTGSGTSTNMNANEVIANLCYKTSKVKIHPNDDVNMSQSSNDVIPTVMNLAYYFDSTKKLMPALNLLIETLEKKAESVKGITKTGRTHLMDAMPVDMSDELNAWNTQLKCSRESIAVVLEKPVSYTHLTLPTT
;
A
#
# COMPACT_ATOMS: atom_id res chain seq x y z
N MET A 1 -31.15 2.55 0.97
CA MET A 1 -30.14 1.72 1.67
C MET A 1 -30.56 1.49 3.11
N LYS A 2 -30.33 0.28 3.66
CA LYS A 2 -30.54 0.04 5.11
C LYS A 2 -29.28 0.43 5.86
N PHE A 3 -29.42 1.11 7.00
CA PHE A 3 -28.31 1.55 7.85
C PHE A 3 -28.35 0.83 9.19
N ARG A 4 -27.22 0.77 9.87
CA ARG A 4 -27.11 0.49 11.31
C ARG A 4 -26.53 1.73 11.99
N ILE A 5 -26.79 1.86 13.28
CA ILE A 5 -26.20 2.92 14.11
C ILE A 5 -24.99 2.32 14.81
N GLU A 6 -23.86 2.98 14.67
CA GLU A 6 -22.66 2.74 15.45
C GLU A 6 -22.33 3.96 16.30
N GLU A 7 -21.55 3.78 17.34
CA GLU A 7 -21.19 4.82 18.30
C GLU A 7 -19.69 4.79 18.57
N ASP A 8 -19.08 5.97 18.59
CA ASP A 8 -17.71 6.19 19.00
C ASP A 8 -17.65 7.35 20.01
N SER A 9 -16.46 7.81 20.38
CA SER A 9 -16.28 8.92 21.34
C SER A 9 -16.91 10.25 20.88
N LEU A 10 -17.19 10.39 19.58
CA LEU A 10 -17.82 11.58 18.98
C LEU A 10 -19.34 11.44 18.84
N GLY A 11 -19.92 10.30 19.29
CA GLY A 11 -21.34 10.04 19.27
C GLY A 11 -21.80 9.08 18.16
N LYS A 12 -23.10 9.09 17.88
CA LYS A 12 -23.74 8.16 16.95
C LYS A 12 -23.52 8.55 15.50
N VAL A 13 -23.28 7.54 14.65
CA VAL A 13 -23.13 7.68 13.20
C VAL A 13 -23.89 6.57 12.46
N ARG A 14 -24.42 6.89 11.27
CA ARG A 14 -25.14 5.94 10.41
C ARG A 14 -24.16 5.27 9.45
N VAL A 15 -23.99 3.95 9.57
CA VAL A 15 -23.14 3.15 8.73
C VAL A 15 -23.99 2.24 7.84
N PRO A 16 -23.68 2.02 6.56
CA PRO A 16 -24.41 1.07 5.73
C PRO A 16 -24.45 -0.31 6.39
N ARG A 17 -25.63 -0.94 6.42
CA ARG A 17 -25.84 -2.17 7.23
C ARG A 17 -24.92 -3.32 6.88
N ASN A 18 -24.55 -3.42 5.60
CA ASN A 18 -23.71 -4.52 5.10
C ASN A 18 -22.22 -4.21 5.10
N ALA A 19 -21.82 -2.96 5.37
CA ALA A 19 -20.41 -2.55 5.41
C ALA A 19 -19.68 -3.23 6.57
N LEU A 20 -18.43 -3.61 6.32
CA LEU A 20 -17.54 -4.14 7.36
C LEU A 20 -16.81 -3.02 8.13
N TRP A 21 -16.77 -1.80 7.57
CA TRP A 21 -16.22 -0.66 8.32
C TRP A 21 -17.20 -0.18 9.41
N GLY A 22 -16.68 0.63 10.32
CA GLY A 22 -17.42 1.15 11.46
C GLY A 22 -17.55 2.67 11.45
N ALA A 23 -17.72 3.23 12.65
CA ALA A 23 -18.01 4.64 12.88
C ALA A 23 -16.88 5.56 12.40
N GLN A 24 -15.62 5.25 12.71
CA GLN A 24 -14.50 6.11 12.38
C GLN A 24 -14.25 6.17 10.87
N THR A 25 -14.37 5.05 10.18
CA THR A 25 -14.30 5.02 8.72
C THR A 25 -15.42 5.82 8.09
N GLN A 26 -16.65 5.70 8.59
CA GLN A 26 -17.78 6.47 8.05
C GLN A 26 -17.55 7.98 8.21
N ARG A 27 -17.05 8.42 9.35
CA ARG A 27 -16.67 9.84 9.55
C ARG A 27 -15.56 10.29 8.59
N ALA A 28 -14.59 9.44 8.33
CA ALA A 28 -13.53 9.76 7.36
C ALA A 28 -14.08 9.91 5.94
N ILE A 29 -15.03 9.06 5.52
CA ILE A 29 -15.72 9.20 4.23
C ILE A 29 -16.47 10.54 4.16
N ASP A 30 -17.18 10.90 5.22
CA ASP A 30 -17.98 12.13 5.28
C ASP A 30 -17.08 13.38 5.33
N ASN A 31 -15.90 13.31 5.95
CA ASN A 31 -14.97 14.42 6.10
C ASN A 31 -14.05 14.66 4.89
N PHE A 32 -13.76 13.63 4.11
CA PHE A 32 -12.78 13.69 3.00
C PHE A 32 -13.37 13.28 1.64
N PRO A 33 -14.46 13.90 1.16
CA PRO A 33 -15.00 13.65 -0.18
C PRO A 33 -14.23 14.48 -1.24
N ILE A 34 -12.92 14.20 -1.44
CA ILE A 34 -12.02 15.12 -2.15
C ILE A 34 -11.83 14.71 -3.62
N SER A 35 -11.25 13.53 -3.89
CA SER A 35 -10.87 13.12 -5.24
C SER A 35 -11.80 12.08 -5.86
N GLY A 36 -12.56 11.38 -5.07
CA GLY A 36 -13.33 10.21 -5.49
C GLY A 36 -12.47 8.96 -5.74
N ILE A 37 -11.15 9.04 -5.52
CA ILE A 37 -10.24 7.90 -5.62
C ILE A 37 -10.13 7.26 -4.24
N SER A 38 -10.72 6.10 -4.07
CA SER A 38 -10.67 5.38 -2.79
C SER A 38 -9.40 4.55 -2.65
N MET A 39 -9.07 4.19 -1.40
CA MET A 39 -7.97 3.27 -1.09
C MET A 39 -8.14 1.86 -1.68
N ASN A 40 -9.31 1.56 -2.22
CA ASN A 40 -9.59 0.35 -2.98
C ASN A 40 -9.20 0.43 -4.46
N PHE A 41 -8.54 1.48 -4.90
CA PHE A 41 -8.11 1.59 -6.30
C PHE A 41 -7.10 0.48 -6.66
N PRO A 42 -7.10 -0.06 -7.92
CA PRO A 42 -6.30 -1.23 -8.27
C PRO A 42 -4.82 -1.17 -7.86
N PHE A 43 -4.19 -0.01 -7.92
CA PHE A 43 -2.79 0.15 -7.55
C PHE A 43 -2.55 0.30 -6.03
N THR A 44 -3.58 0.45 -5.21
CA THR A 44 -3.45 0.46 -3.73
C THR A 44 -3.67 -0.93 -3.12
N ASN A 45 -4.00 -1.93 -3.92
CA ASN A 45 -4.27 -3.29 -3.42
C ASN A 45 -3.09 -3.89 -2.64
N THR A 46 -1.86 -3.65 -3.10
CA THR A 46 -0.66 -4.10 -2.37
C THR A 46 -0.53 -3.40 -1.03
N PHE A 47 -0.85 -2.10 -0.95
CA PHE A 47 -0.85 -1.36 0.31
C PHE A 47 -1.85 -1.96 1.32
N ILE A 48 -3.08 -2.21 0.91
CA ILE A 48 -4.11 -2.83 1.77
C ILE A 48 -3.69 -4.25 2.19
N ALA A 49 -3.10 -5.03 1.27
CA ALA A 49 -2.59 -6.35 1.60
C ALA A 49 -1.49 -6.27 2.67
N MET A 50 -0.52 -5.37 2.53
CA MET A 50 0.55 -5.20 3.52
C MET A 50 0.01 -4.69 4.87
N LEU A 51 -1.04 -3.88 4.86
CA LEU A 51 -1.72 -3.47 6.09
C LEU A 51 -2.32 -4.69 6.82
N GLY A 52 -2.96 -5.61 6.11
CA GLY A 52 -3.41 -6.88 6.67
C GLY A 52 -2.26 -7.73 7.25
N TYR A 53 -1.11 -7.77 6.57
CA TYR A 53 0.09 -8.45 7.06
C TYR A 53 0.59 -7.87 8.38
N VAL A 54 0.70 -6.55 8.46
CA VAL A 54 1.14 -5.85 9.68
C VAL A 54 0.18 -6.13 10.85
N LYS A 55 -1.13 -6.12 10.60
CA LYS A 55 -2.13 -6.45 11.65
C LYS A 55 -2.02 -7.90 12.14
N ASP A 56 -1.79 -8.85 11.25
CA ASP A 56 -1.52 -10.25 11.65
C ASP A 56 -0.23 -10.37 12.47
N ALA A 57 0.85 -9.75 12.01
CA ALA A 57 2.15 -9.76 12.72
C ALA A 57 2.04 -9.15 14.13
N ALA A 58 1.37 -7.99 14.24
CA ALA A 58 1.13 -7.34 15.53
C ALA A 58 0.30 -8.20 16.49
N ALA A 59 -0.77 -8.84 15.99
CA ALA A 59 -1.59 -9.73 16.80
C ALA A 59 -0.78 -10.94 17.33
N ARG A 60 0.11 -11.51 16.50
CA ARG A 60 1.02 -12.60 16.90
C ARG A 60 2.05 -12.13 17.93
N ALA A 61 2.64 -10.96 17.73
CA ALA A 61 3.59 -10.36 18.65
C ALA A 61 2.94 -10.11 20.04
N ASN A 62 1.77 -9.47 20.05
CA ASN A 62 1.03 -9.20 21.29
C ASN A 62 0.61 -10.48 22.02
N LYS A 63 0.24 -11.54 21.29
CA LYS A 63 -0.02 -12.85 21.89
C LYS A 63 1.25 -13.45 22.54
N ASN A 64 2.40 -13.36 21.86
CA ASN A 64 3.67 -13.88 22.38
C ASN A 64 4.12 -13.09 23.63
N LEU A 65 3.86 -11.80 23.68
CA LEU A 65 4.07 -10.92 24.83
C LEU A 65 3.02 -11.10 25.95
N LYS A 66 2.06 -12.02 25.77
CA LYS A 66 0.94 -12.27 26.72
C LYS A 66 0.00 -11.07 26.93
N LEU A 67 0.00 -10.12 26.03
CA LEU A 67 -0.90 -8.94 26.04
C LEU A 67 -2.25 -9.24 25.38
N LEU A 68 -2.29 -10.16 24.41
CA LEU A 68 -3.48 -10.55 23.69
C LEU A 68 -3.77 -12.03 23.88
N GLU A 69 -5.02 -12.36 24.19
CA GLU A 69 -5.46 -13.74 24.37
C GLU A 69 -5.32 -14.55 23.07
N ALA A 70 -4.90 -15.82 23.21
CA ALA A 70 -4.70 -16.71 22.05
C ALA A 70 -5.96 -16.91 21.20
N LYS A 71 -7.15 -16.89 21.82
CA LYS A 71 -8.44 -16.97 21.11
C LYS A 71 -8.66 -15.74 20.24
N LYS A 72 -8.44 -14.53 20.77
CA LYS A 72 -8.54 -13.27 20.02
C LYS A 72 -7.51 -13.20 18.91
N GLN A 73 -6.24 -13.54 19.19
CA GLN A 73 -5.20 -13.56 18.17
C GLN A 73 -5.58 -14.46 16.98
N LYS A 74 -6.07 -15.69 17.22
CA LYS A 74 -6.44 -16.61 16.12
C LYS A 74 -7.50 -16.04 15.20
N VAL A 75 -8.54 -15.39 15.74
CA VAL A 75 -9.61 -14.82 14.92
C VAL A 75 -9.14 -13.54 14.19
N ILE A 76 -8.32 -12.71 14.83
CA ILE A 76 -7.71 -11.52 14.19
C ILE A 76 -6.82 -11.96 13.04
N SER A 77 -5.91 -12.92 13.25
CA SER A 77 -5.02 -13.44 12.19
C SER A 77 -5.80 -14.00 11.00
N ARG A 78 -6.91 -14.71 11.25
CA ARG A 78 -7.78 -15.21 10.19
C ARG A 78 -8.43 -14.09 9.40
N ALA A 79 -8.98 -13.09 10.07
CA ALA A 79 -9.62 -11.94 9.43
C ALA A 79 -8.59 -11.06 8.69
N ALA A 80 -7.43 -10.81 9.28
CA ALA A 80 -6.32 -10.11 8.65
C ALA A 80 -5.86 -10.83 7.36
N LYS A 81 -5.83 -12.18 7.36
CA LYS A 81 -5.53 -12.97 6.17
C LYS A 81 -6.53 -12.73 5.03
N GLU A 82 -7.80 -12.54 5.33
CA GLU A 82 -8.78 -12.20 4.30
C GLU A 82 -8.55 -10.81 3.71
N VAL A 83 -8.05 -9.85 4.52
CA VAL A 83 -7.65 -8.51 4.05
C VAL A 83 -6.42 -8.63 3.13
N TRP A 84 -5.36 -9.29 3.55
CA TRP A 84 -4.13 -9.39 2.74
C TRP A 84 -4.30 -10.22 1.46
N THR A 85 -5.28 -11.13 1.40
CA THR A 85 -5.66 -11.81 0.16
C THR A 85 -6.65 -11.02 -0.71
N ASN A 86 -6.88 -9.76 -0.34
CA ASN A 86 -7.72 -8.79 -1.05
C ASN A 86 -9.17 -9.24 -1.31
N LYS A 87 -9.74 -10.01 -0.39
CA LYS A 87 -11.14 -10.46 -0.49
C LYS A 87 -12.16 -9.36 -0.20
N HIS A 88 -11.73 -8.31 0.49
CA HIS A 88 -12.58 -7.26 1.02
C HIS A 88 -12.18 -5.84 0.55
N GLY A 89 -11.62 -5.71 -0.66
CA GLY A 89 -11.15 -4.42 -1.18
C GLY A 89 -12.22 -3.32 -1.15
N LYS A 90 -13.49 -3.64 -1.41
CA LYS A 90 -14.61 -2.69 -1.37
C LYS A 90 -14.88 -2.11 0.03
N GLU A 91 -14.32 -2.71 1.07
CA GLU A 91 -14.46 -2.26 2.45
C GLU A 91 -13.41 -1.18 2.84
N PHE A 92 -12.65 -0.68 1.85
CA PHE A 92 -11.69 0.42 2.01
C PHE A 92 -12.10 1.64 1.17
N PRO A 93 -13.22 2.29 1.51
CA PRO A 93 -13.84 3.34 0.70
C PRO A 93 -13.25 4.73 0.92
N ILE A 94 -12.32 4.91 1.85
CA ILE A 94 -11.75 6.21 2.21
C ILE A 94 -10.96 6.77 1.02
N ASP A 95 -11.11 8.08 0.78
CA ASP A 95 -10.36 8.80 -0.24
C ASP A 95 -8.85 8.75 0.03
N VAL A 96 -8.03 8.70 -1.02
CA VAL A 96 -6.57 8.71 -0.88
C VAL A 96 -6.06 10.02 -0.25
N PHE A 97 -6.78 11.13 -0.43
CA PHE A 97 -6.55 12.40 0.25
C PHE A 97 -7.33 12.41 1.57
N GLN A 98 -6.67 12.06 2.64
CA GLN A 98 -7.22 11.91 3.99
C GLN A 98 -6.30 12.54 5.04
N THR A 99 -6.39 12.14 6.31
CA THR A 99 -5.45 12.58 7.35
C THR A 99 -4.00 12.32 6.95
N GLY A 100 -3.11 13.29 7.15
CA GLY A 100 -1.72 13.21 6.69
C GLY A 100 -0.91 12.03 7.23
N SER A 101 -1.25 11.53 8.43
CA SER A 101 -0.65 10.34 9.04
C SER A 101 -1.28 9.01 8.59
N GLY A 102 -2.31 9.04 7.71
CA GLY A 102 -3.02 7.86 7.26
C GLY A 102 -3.85 7.14 8.34
N THR A 103 -4.13 7.83 9.45
CA THR A 103 -4.89 7.26 10.58
C THR A 103 -6.26 6.73 10.14
N SER A 104 -6.92 7.41 9.22
CA SER A 104 -8.24 6.99 8.72
C SER A 104 -8.17 5.60 8.07
N THR A 105 -7.18 5.32 7.23
CA THR A 105 -7.00 4.00 6.62
C THR A 105 -6.56 2.94 7.63
N ASN A 106 -5.70 3.29 8.61
CA ASN A 106 -5.34 2.37 9.68
C ASN A 106 -6.56 1.95 10.48
N MET A 107 -7.42 2.91 10.88
CA MET A 107 -8.65 2.61 11.61
C MET A 107 -9.66 1.85 10.77
N ASN A 108 -9.75 2.14 9.47
CA ASN A 108 -10.60 1.37 8.55
C ASN A 108 -10.20 -0.12 8.56
N ALA A 109 -8.92 -0.44 8.48
CA ALA A 109 -8.47 -1.83 8.57
C ALA A 109 -8.81 -2.46 9.92
N ASN A 110 -8.64 -1.72 11.03
CA ASN A 110 -8.99 -2.20 12.36
C ASN A 110 -10.49 -2.54 12.47
N GLU A 111 -11.37 -1.66 11.98
CA GLU A 111 -12.82 -1.86 12.00
C GLU A 111 -13.24 -3.03 11.10
N VAL A 112 -12.70 -3.13 9.88
CA VAL A 112 -12.96 -4.24 8.96
C VAL A 112 -12.55 -5.57 9.57
N ILE A 113 -11.35 -5.66 10.14
CA ILE A 113 -10.86 -6.89 10.81
C ILE A 113 -11.74 -7.25 12.00
N ALA A 114 -12.08 -6.30 12.86
CA ALA A 114 -12.93 -6.54 14.03
C ALA A 114 -14.32 -7.06 13.64
N ASN A 115 -14.94 -6.45 12.64
CA ASN A 115 -16.26 -6.87 12.14
C ASN A 115 -16.20 -8.21 11.40
N LEU A 116 -15.13 -8.53 10.69
CA LEU A 116 -14.90 -9.86 10.11
C LEU A 116 -14.79 -10.94 11.21
N CYS A 117 -14.07 -10.65 12.29
CA CYS A 117 -13.99 -11.56 13.45
C CYS A 117 -15.38 -11.89 13.99
N TYR A 118 -16.21 -10.86 14.23
CA TYR A 118 -17.56 -11.07 14.72
C TYR A 118 -18.44 -11.83 13.71
N LYS A 119 -18.36 -11.48 12.43
CA LYS A 119 -19.14 -12.15 11.37
C LYS A 119 -18.84 -13.64 11.25
N THR A 120 -17.55 -14.01 11.34
CA THR A 120 -17.09 -15.37 11.10
C THR A 120 -17.05 -16.27 12.32
N SER A 121 -16.77 -15.71 13.50
CA SER A 121 -16.54 -16.50 14.73
C SER A 121 -17.42 -16.12 15.90
N LYS A 122 -18.23 -15.05 15.77
CA LYS A 122 -19.01 -14.44 16.86
C LYS A 122 -18.17 -13.97 18.06
N VAL A 123 -16.85 -13.88 17.89
CA VAL A 123 -15.96 -13.32 18.90
C VAL A 123 -15.96 -11.80 18.75
N LYS A 124 -16.29 -11.09 19.81
CA LYS A 124 -16.25 -9.62 19.84
C LYS A 124 -14.80 -9.17 19.98
N ILE A 125 -14.34 -8.41 19.01
CA ILE A 125 -12.99 -7.81 18.96
C ILE A 125 -13.17 -6.30 18.90
N HIS A 126 -12.39 -5.58 19.70
CA HIS A 126 -12.40 -4.12 19.68
C HIS A 126 -11.37 -3.62 18.64
N PRO A 127 -11.74 -2.70 17.71
CA PRO A 127 -10.84 -2.23 16.66
C PRO A 127 -9.57 -1.59 17.20
N ASN A 128 -9.68 -0.76 18.25
CA ASN A 128 -8.54 -0.07 18.83
C ASN A 128 -7.80 -0.92 19.86
N ASP A 129 -8.52 -1.50 20.83
CA ASP A 129 -7.89 -2.14 21.99
C ASP A 129 -7.31 -3.53 21.66
N ASP A 130 -7.91 -4.26 20.70
CA ASP A 130 -7.45 -5.60 20.31
C ASP A 130 -6.67 -5.60 18.98
N VAL A 131 -7.24 -5.02 17.90
CA VAL A 131 -6.60 -5.06 16.57
C VAL A 131 -5.43 -4.09 16.49
N ASN A 132 -5.58 -2.89 17.06
CA ASN A 132 -4.54 -1.85 17.07
C ASN A 132 -3.66 -1.88 18.32
N MET A 133 -3.76 -2.90 19.16
CA MET A 133 -2.98 -3.04 20.39
C MET A 133 -1.50 -2.83 20.14
N SER A 134 -0.86 -1.98 20.96
CA SER A 134 0.57 -1.64 20.91
C SER A 134 1.03 -1.01 19.58
N GLN A 135 0.13 -0.40 18.83
CA GLN A 135 0.45 0.19 17.53
C GLN A 135 0.08 1.67 17.47
N SER A 136 0.90 2.45 16.78
CA SER A 136 0.59 3.83 16.36
C SER A 136 0.40 3.87 14.84
N SER A 137 -0.56 4.65 14.36
CA SER A 137 -0.72 4.90 12.91
C SER A 137 0.55 5.52 12.31
N ASN A 138 1.27 6.34 13.08
CA ASN A 138 2.51 6.98 12.65
C ASN A 138 3.65 5.98 12.36
N ASP A 139 3.58 4.77 12.88
CA ASP A 139 4.52 3.68 12.57
C ASP A 139 3.93 2.67 11.59
N VAL A 140 2.67 2.27 11.78
CA VAL A 140 1.99 1.29 10.92
C VAL A 140 1.96 1.74 9.46
N ILE A 141 1.53 2.98 9.19
CA ILE A 141 1.33 3.46 7.82
C ILE A 141 2.65 3.53 7.05
N PRO A 142 3.73 4.17 7.52
CA PRO A 142 5.00 4.17 6.80
C PRO A 142 5.63 2.78 6.68
N THR A 143 5.47 1.91 7.68
CA THR A 143 5.88 0.50 7.57
C THR A 143 5.15 -0.19 6.41
N VAL A 144 3.84 -0.02 6.31
CA VAL A 144 3.02 -0.57 5.22
C VAL A 144 3.43 0.00 3.86
N MET A 145 3.71 1.31 3.78
CA MET A 145 4.22 1.95 2.55
C MET A 145 5.53 1.32 2.10
N ASN A 146 6.50 1.14 3.01
CA ASN A 146 7.78 0.53 2.70
C ASN A 146 7.64 -0.93 2.27
N LEU A 147 6.79 -1.72 2.95
CA LEU A 147 6.50 -3.10 2.57
C LEU A 147 5.83 -3.19 1.18
N ALA A 148 4.87 -2.32 0.90
CA ALA A 148 4.19 -2.28 -0.39
C ALA A 148 5.15 -1.88 -1.51
N TYR A 149 5.97 -0.85 -1.28
CA TYR A 149 7.02 -0.44 -2.21
C TYR A 149 8.01 -1.57 -2.49
N TYR A 150 8.54 -2.21 -1.45
CA TYR A 150 9.46 -3.33 -1.59
C TYR A 150 8.84 -4.48 -2.39
N PHE A 151 7.61 -4.87 -2.04
CA PHE A 151 6.92 -5.96 -2.70
C PHE A 151 6.65 -5.67 -4.18
N ASP A 152 6.08 -4.51 -4.50
CA ASP A 152 5.76 -4.15 -5.90
C ASP A 152 7.02 -3.91 -6.72
N SER A 153 8.05 -3.30 -6.13
CA SER A 153 9.32 -3.12 -6.82
C SER A 153 9.98 -4.46 -7.14
N THR A 154 10.08 -5.38 -6.18
CA THR A 154 10.74 -6.67 -6.40
C THR A 154 9.95 -7.62 -7.29
N LYS A 155 8.62 -7.63 -7.19
CA LYS A 155 7.77 -8.60 -7.90
C LYS A 155 7.22 -8.11 -9.23
N LYS A 156 7.15 -6.79 -9.44
CA LYS A 156 6.57 -6.21 -10.65
C LYS A 156 7.54 -5.31 -11.39
N LEU A 157 8.08 -4.27 -10.74
CA LEU A 157 8.89 -3.25 -11.40
C LEU A 157 10.22 -3.82 -11.90
N MET A 158 11.00 -4.48 -11.06
CA MET A 158 12.32 -5.00 -11.44
C MET A 158 12.25 -6.04 -12.58
N PRO A 159 11.30 -7.01 -12.58
CA PRO A 159 11.12 -7.89 -13.72
C PRO A 159 10.73 -7.16 -15.01
N ALA A 160 9.86 -6.15 -14.93
CA ALA A 160 9.45 -5.36 -16.08
C ALA A 160 10.60 -4.52 -16.65
N LEU A 161 11.42 -3.91 -15.79
CA LEU A 161 12.64 -3.18 -16.20
C LEU A 161 13.64 -4.11 -16.89
N ASN A 162 13.89 -5.29 -16.35
CA ASN A 162 14.79 -6.26 -16.99
C ASN A 162 14.29 -6.65 -18.37
N LEU A 163 12.99 -6.96 -18.51
CA LEU A 163 12.40 -7.28 -19.81
C LEU A 163 12.53 -6.12 -20.81
N LEU A 164 12.30 -4.88 -20.36
CA LEU A 164 12.45 -3.70 -21.23
C LEU A 164 13.90 -3.49 -21.66
N ILE A 165 14.85 -3.62 -20.74
CA ILE A 165 16.30 -3.52 -21.02
C ILE A 165 16.72 -4.54 -22.08
N GLU A 166 16.36 -5.81 -21.88
CA GLU A 166 16.68 -6.88 -22.84
C GLU A 166 16.03 -6.64 -24.22
N THR A 167 14.78 -6.12 -24.22
CA THR A 167 14.07 -5.81 -25.46
C THR A 167 14.76 -4.68 -26.23
N LEU A 168 15.20 -3.62 -25.53
CA LEU A 168 15.94 -2.51 -26.12
C LEU A 168 17.30 -2.95 -26.65
N GLU A 169 18.02 -3.83 -25.94
CA GLU A 169 19.29 -4.39 -26.42
C GLU A 169 19.12 -5.13 -27.75
N LYS A 170 18.15 -6.05 -27.81
CA LYS A 170 17.82 -6.78 -29.03
C LYS A 170 17.38 -5.86 -30.15
N LYS A 171 16.60 -4.83 -29.85
CA LYS A 171 16.15 -3.86 -30.86
C LYS A 171 17.30 -3.00 -31.35
N ALA A 172 18.17 -2.51 -30.49
CA ALA A 172 19.34 -1.73 -30.85
C ALA A 172 20.22 -2.51 -31.81
N GLU A 173 20.54 -3.77 -31.51
CA GLU A 173 21.35 -4.62 -32.43
C GLU A 173 20.66 -4.83 -33.77
N SER A 174 19.32 -4.97 -33.82
CA SER A 174 18.57 -5.16 -35.07
C SER A 174 18.51 -3.95 -35.99
N VAL A 175 18.81 -2.75 -35.48
CA VAL A 175 18.77 -1.48 -36.23
C VAL A 175 20.15 -0.82 -36.35
N LYS A 176 21.19 -1.53 -35.97
CA LYS A 176 22.57 -1.09 -36.06
C LYS A 176 22.97 -0.85 -37.51
N GLY A 177 23.66 0.26 -37.77
CA GLY A 177 24.03 0.69 -39.13
C GLY A 177 22.93 1.42 -39.88
N ILE A 178 21.73 1.58 -39.32
CA ILE A 178 20.68 2.41 -39.91
C ILE A 178 20.92 3.86 -39.51
N THR A 179 21.30 4.69 -40.48
CA THR A 179 21.50 6.11 -40.25
C THR A 179 20.19 6.85 -40.23
N LYS A 180 19.99 7.70 -39.21
CA LYS A 180 18.87 8.63 -39.09
C LYS A 180 19.35 10.06 -38.88
N THR A 181 18.49 11.04 -39.11
CA THR A 181 18.77 12.43 -38.78
C THR A 181 18.72 12.64 -37.28
N GLY A 182 19.81 13.11 -36.67
CA GLY A 182 19.79 13.70 -35.35
C GLY A 182 19.01 15.03 -35.37
N ARG A 183 18.42 15.44 -34.25
CA ARG A 183 17.67 16.70 -34.14
C ARG A 183 18.04 17.43 -32.86
N THR A 184 18.26 18.76 -33.01
CA THR A 184 18.44 19.69 -31.89
C THR A 184 17.66 20.97 -32.22
N HIS A 185 17.11 21.61 -31.21
CA HIS A 185 16.33 22.85 -31.39
C HIS A 185 15.23 22.75 -32.48
N LEU A 186 14.59 21.60 -32.62
CA LEU A 186 13.57 21.29 -33.62
C LEU A 186 14.08 21.35 -35.08
N MET A 187 15.41 21.31 -35.29
CA MET A 187 16.05 21.34 -36.60
C MET A 187 16.90 20.09 -36.82
N ASP A 188 17.19 19.78 -38.08
CA ASP A 188 18.09 18.70 -38.43
C ASP A 188 19.52 18.99 -37.96
N ALA A 189 20.16 17.98 -37.41
CA ALA A 189 21.50 18.00 -36.90
C ALA A 189 22.35 16.89 -37.61
N MET A 190 23.41 16.47 -36.98
CA MET A 190 24.32 15.44 -37.54
C MET A 190 23.61 14.08 -37.73
N PRO A 191 23.98 13.30 -38.74
CA PRO A 191 23.56 11.92 -38.87
C PRO A 191 24.01 11.10 -37.64
N VAL A 192 23.13 10.23 -37.13
CA VAL A 192 23.37 9.35 -35.99
C VAL A 192 22.94 7.93 -36.34
N ASP A 193 23.56 6.93 -35.74
CA ASP A 193 23.06 5.56 -35.82
C ASP A 193 21.79 5.39 -34.97
N MET A 194 20.80 4.72 -35.52
CA MET A 194 19.54 4.52 -34.82
C MET A 194 19.70 3.70 -33.54
N SER A 195 20.70 2.83 -33.51
CA SER A 195 21.04 2.03 -32.31
C SER A 195 21.58 2.88 -31.17
N ASP A 196 22.23 4.02 -31.43
CA ASP A 196 22.82 4.87 -30.39
C ASP A 196 21.72 5.49 -29.51
N GLU A 197 20.60 5.90 -30.08
CA GLU A 197 19.44 6.42 -29.32
C GLU A 197 18.85 5.37 -28.41
N LEU A 198 18.67 4.14 -28.89
CA LEU A 198 18.14 3.03 -28.09
C LEU A 198 19.12 2.63 -26.98
N ASN A 199 20.43 2.63 -27.28
CA ASN A 199 21.47 2.35 -26.29
C ASN A 199 21.55 3.42 -25.20
N ALA A 200 21.32 4.69 -25.54
CA ALA A 200 21.26 5.77 -24.56
C ALA A 200 20.08 5.57 -23.57
N TRP A 201 18.88 5.25 -24.08
CA TRP A 201 17.73 4.93 -23.23
C TRP A 201 17.99 3.70 -22.37
N ASN A 202 18.60 2.66 -22.95
CA ASN A 202 18.93 1.44 -22.23
C ASN A 202 19.91 1.69 -21.07
N THR A 203 20.91 2.54 -21.31
CA THR A 203 21.86 2.95 -20.25
C THR A 203 21.14 3.68 -19.10
N GLN A 204 20.23 4.61 -19.41
CA GLN A 204 19.46 5.32 -18.40
C GLN A 204 18.59 4.34 -17.57
N LEU A 205 17.95 3.36 -18.22
CA LEU A 205 17.15 2.35 -17.52
C LEU A 205 18.02 1.45 -16.61
N LYS A 206 19.21 1.07 -17.06
CA LYS A 206 20.17 0.29 -16.24
C LYS A 206 20.59 1.08 -14.99
N CYS A 207 20.98 2.34 -15.14
CA CYS A 207 21.32 3.21 -14.02
C CYS A 207 20.13 3.38 -13.03
N SER A 208 18.93 3.57 -13.56
CA SER A 208 17.71 3.68 -12.73
C SER A 208 17.44 2.39 -11.98
N ARG A 209 17.56 1.23 -12.63
CA ARG A 209 17.42 -0.08 -12.02
C ARG A 209 18.40 -0.30 -10.87
N GLU A 210 19.67 0.06 -11.06
CA GLU A 210 20.72 -0.04 -10.03
C GLU A 210 20.40 0.86 -8.83
N SER A 211 19.97 2.10 -9.09
CA SER A 211 19.57 3.02 -8.03
C SER A 211 18.39 2.48 -7.21
N ILE A 212 17.38 1.90 -7.87
CA ILE A 212 16.24 1.25 -7.18
C ILE A 212 16.73 0.06 -6.35
N ALA A 213 17.63 -0.78 -6.89
CA ALA A 213 18.15 -1.95 -6.19
C ALA A 213 18.83 -1.57 -4.86
N VAL A 214 19.64 -0.51 -4.86
CA VAL A 214 20.32 0.00 -3.65
C VAL A 214 19.31 0.43 -2.59
N VAL A 215 18.23 1.11 -2.99
CA VAL A 215 17.17 1.54 -2.05
C VAL A 215 16.40 0.35 -1.48
N LEU A 216 16.19 -0.70 -2.29
CA LEU A 216 15.49 -1.91 -1.86
C LEU A 216 16.27 -2.73 -0.81
N GLU A 217 17.60 -2.62 -0.77
CA GLU A 217 18.41 -3.30 0.25
C GLU A 217 18.24 -2.72 1.66
N LYS A 218 17.81 -1.47 1.77
CA LYS A 218 17.70 -0.77 3.06
C LYS A 218 16.36 -0.03 3.18
N PRO A 219 15.22 -0.76 3.24
CA PRO A 219 13.94 -0.12 3.48
C PRO A 219 13.93 0.53 4.88
N VAL A 220 13.71 1.84 4.93
CA VAL A 220 13.76 2.64 6.16
C VAL A 220 12.33 2.81 6.71
N SER A 221 12.13 2.55 8.00
CA SER A 221 10.86 2.86 8.67
C SER A 221 10.77 4.35 9.03
N TYR A 222 9.54 4.83 9.24
CA TYR A 222 9.27 6.23 9.60
C TYR A 222 10.02 6.70 10.86
N THR A 223 10.25 5.83 11.83
CA THR A 223 10.99 6.13 13.06
C THR A 223 12.42 6.60 12.81
N HIS A 224 13.00 6.26 11.66
CA HIS A 224 14.32 6.75 11.24
C HIS A 224 14.27 8.07 10.47
N LEU A 225 13.08 8.54 10.08
CA LEU A 225 12.87 9.78 9.33
C LEU A 225 12.44 10.96 10.21
N THR A 226 12.04 10.71 11.45
CA THR A 226 11.75 11.78 12.40
C THR A 226 13.06 12.35 12.93
N LEU A 227 13.32 13.62 12.60
CA LEU A 227 14.32 14.41 13.32
C LEU A 227 13.93 14.41 14.81
N PRO A 228 14.88 14.25 15.74
CA PRO A 228 14.59 14.42 17.15
C PRO A 228 14.01 15.83 17.35
N THR A 229 12.75 15.91 17.70
CA THR A 229 12.16 17.15 18.21
C THR A 229 12.70 17.33 19.62
N THR A 230 13.67 18.22 19.73
CA THR A 230 14.16 18.73 21.03
C THR A 230 13.08 19.47 21.76
#